data_a3f799e6bb300c51c18b595071392c52
#
_entry.id   a3f799e6bb300c51c18b595071392c52
#
_cell.length_a   1.000
_cell.length_b   1.000
_cell.length_c   1.000
_cell.angle_alpha   90.00
_cell.angle_beta   90.00
_cell.angle_gamma   90.00
#
_symmetry.space_group_name_H-M   'P 1'
#
loop_
_entity.id
_entity.type
_entity.pdbx_description
1 polymer ?
#
loop_
_entity_poly.entity_id
_entity_poly.type
_entity_poly.pdbx_seq_one_letter_code
_entity_poly.pdbx_strand_id
1 'polypeptide(L)'
;ETECNISLNGRSPQQVEGSRLKNGENILTPPQRPSIWKLYFEKYKDPIIQILLVAAVVSLILAFIENDFIETIGIFMAIFLATTIGFIFEQDAAKKFDVLTSISEEQPVKVRRNGHVIEIPRREIVVGDIVLIETGDEIPADGQLLKAVNLQVDESSLTGEPIAEKKVRGRDSSEEDESTY
;
A
#
# COMPACT_ATOMS: atom_id res chain seq x y z
N GLU A 1 -2.21 -20.14 -14.88
CA GLU A 1 -3.39 -20.71 -14.17
C GLU A 1 -2.89 -21.88 -13.34
N THR A 2 -2.54 -21.62 -12.08
CA THR A 2 -2.15 -22.66 -11.14
C THR A 2 -3.44 -23.09 -10.46
N GLU A 3 -4.01 -24.24 -10.87
CA GLU A 3 -5.10 -24.89 -10.13
C GLU A 3 -4.60 -25.18 -8.73
N CYS A 4 -4.96 -24.31 -7.77
CA CYS A 4 -4.76 -24.59 -6.36
C CYS A 4 -5.73 -25.73 -5.98
N ASN A 5 -5.18 -26.90 -5.74
CA ASN A 5 -5.93 -28.02 -5.18
C ASN A 5 -6.31 -27.65 -3.73
N ILE A 6 -7.45 -26.96 -3.56
CA ILE A 6 -7.90 -26.39 -2.30
C ILE A 6 -8.69 -27.46 -1.56
N SER A 7 -8.12 -27.99 -0.50
CA SER A 7 -8.86 -28.81 0.46
C SER A 7 -9.76 -27.91 1.31
N LEU A 8 -11.05 -28.21 1.43
CA LEU A 8 -12.00 -27.50 2.29
C LEU A 8 -11.59 -27.48 3.79
N ASN A 9 -10.69 -28.36 4.19
CA ASN A 9 -10.11 -28.39 5.53
C ASN A 9 -8.96 -27.38 5.72
N GLY A 10 -8.60 -26.65 4.67
CA GLY A 10 -7.46 -25.74 4.70
C GLY A 10 -6.12 -26.47 4.62
N ARG A 11 -5.02 -25.72 4.68
CA ARG A 11 -3.65 -26.26 4.59
C ARG A 11 -3.18 -26.87 5.90
N SER A 12 -2.35 -27.94 5.80
CA SER A 12 -1.61 -28.47 6.94
C SER A 12 -0.39 -27.59 7.26
N PRO A 13 0.17 -27.67 8.49
CA PRO A 13 1.35 -26.88 8.87
C PRO A 13 2.54 -27.03 7.90
N GLN A 14 2.78 -28.26 7.42
CA GLN A 14 3.84 -28.53 6.45
C GLN A 14 3.59 -27.88 5.09
N GLN A 15 2.33 -27.84 4.65
CA GLN A 15 1.94 -27.18 3.40
C GLN A 15 2.03 -25.65 3.51
N VAL A 16 1.75 -25.09 4.69
CA VAL A 16 1.91 -23.66 4.97
C VAL A 16 3.37 -23.27 4.86
N GLU A 17 4.28 -24.03 5.49
CA GLU A 17 5.70 -23.77 5.44
C GLU A 17 6.26 -23.92 4.00
N GLY A 18 5.85 -24.94 3.29
CA GLY A 18 6.21 -25.11 1.87
C GLY A 18 5.69 -23.97 0.98
N SER A 19 4.48 -23.48 1.24
CA SER A 19 3.91 -22.34 0.51
C SER A 19 4.64 -21.04 0.83
N ARG A 20 5.00 -20.81 2.10
CA ARG A 20 5.79 -19.65 2.56
C ARG A 20 7.19 -19.63 1.92
N LEU A 21 7.87 -20.76 1.84
CA LEU A 21 9.18 -20.86 1.19
C LEU A 21 9.10 -20.60 -0.32
N LYS A 22 8.00 -21.00 -0.97
CA LYS A 22 7.84 -20.84 -2.41
C LYS A 22 7.36 -19.45 -2.82
N ASN A 23 6.41 -18.87 -2.09
CA ASN A 23 5.68 -17.68 -2.49
C ASN A 23 6.00 -16.45 -1.62
N GLY A 24 6.74 -16.62 -0.50
CA GLY A 24 7.01 -15.58 0.47
C GLY A 24 5.87 -15.34 1.46
N GLU A 25 5.96 -14.25 2.20
CA GLU A 25 4.95 -13.75 3.15
C GLU A 25 4.03 -12.75 2.45
N ASN A 26 2.82 -12.58 3.00
CA ASN A 26 1.84 -11.60 2.51
C ASN A 26 2.16 -10.19 3.04
N ILE A 27 3.28 -9.65 2.59
CA ILE A 27 3.75 -8.30 2.94
C ILE A 27 3.75 -7.41 1.70
N LEU A 28 3.35 -6.15 1.89
CA LEU A 28 3.54 -5.14 0.87
C LEU A 28 5.04 -4.81 0.82
N THR A 29 5.71 -5.25 -0.24
CA THR A 29 7.14 -4.92 -0.42
C THR A 29 7.29 -3.41 -0.48
N PRO A 30 7.90 -2.76 0.53
CA PRO A 30 8.08 -1.33 0.49
C PRO A 30 8.95 -0.96 -0.71
N PRO A 31 8.62 0.10 -1.46
CA PRO A 31 9.44 0.54 -2.57
C PRO A 31 10.86 0.83 -2.05
N GLN A 32 11.87 0.37 -2.78
CA GLN A 32 13.28 0.62 -2.41
C GLN A 32 13.49 2.13 -2.30
N ARG A 33 13.80 2.58 -1.09
CA ARG A 33 14.02 4.01 -0.84
C ARG A 33 15.36 4.41 -1.43
N PRO A 34 15.38 5.39 -2.34
CA PRO A 34 16.63 5.94 -2.83
C PRO A 34 17.39 6.61 -1.67
N SER A 35 18.71 6.77 -1.83
CA SER A 35 19.56 7.46 -0.86
C SER A 35 18.96 8.82 -0.46
N ILE A 36 19.06 9.18 0.82
CA ILE A 36 18.59 10.46 1.38
C ILE A 36 19.12 11.65 0.58
N TRP A 37 20.37 11.60 0.18
CA TRP A 37 20.98 12.63 -0.67
C TRP A 37 20.32 12.73 -2.05
N LYS A 38 19.98 11.58 -2.66
CA LYS A 38 19.28 11.57 -3.95
C LYS A 38 17.89 12.19 -3.83
N LEU A 39 17.15 11.84 -2.77
CA LEU A 39 15.82 12.43 -2.48
C LEU A 39 15.91 13.94 -2.25
N TYR A 40 16.93 14.41 -1.52
CA TYR A 40 17.12 15.84 -1.29
C TYR A 40 17.41 16.60 -2.60
N PHE A 41 18.33 16.10 -3.43
CA PHE A 41 18.62 16.73 -4.70
C PHE A 41 17.49 16.61 -5.74
N GLU A 42 16.63 15.61 -5.59
CA GLU A 42 15.47 15.45 -6.46
C GLU A 42 14.45 16.59 -6.28
N LYS A 43 14.43 17.24 -5.11
CA LYS A 43 13.62 18.44 -4.85
C LYS A 43 13.94 19.60 -5.77
N TYR A 44 15.17 19.72 -6.23
CA TYR A 44 15.56 20.76 -7.19
C TYR A 44 14.98 20.55 -8.60
N LYS A 45 14.33 19.40 -8.86
CA LYS A 45 13.56 19.17 -10.09
C LYS A 45 12.13 19.70 -10.01
N ASP A 46 11.69 20.13 -8.83
CA ASP A 46 10.37 20.74 -8.66
C ASP A 46 10.28 22.02 -9.51
N PRO A 47 9.23 22.18 -10.35
CA PRO A 47 9.07 23.36 -11.21
C PRO A 47 9.09 24.68 -10.45
N ILE A 48 8.53 24.71 -9.23
CA ILE A 48 8.51 25.91 -8.39
C ILE A 48 9.95 26.31 -7.99
N ILE A 49 10.74 25.31 -7.55
CA ILE A 49 12.13 25.52 -7.16
C ILE A 49 12.98 25.92 -8.38
N GLN A 50 12.71 25.35 -9.56
CA GLN A 50 13.40 25.73 -10.80
C GLN A 50 13.13 27.19 -11.17
N ILE A 51 11.89 27.67 -11.06
CA ILE A 51 11.55 29.07 -11.29
C ILE A 51 12.29 29.97 -10.29
N LEU A 52 12.35 29.60 -9.02
CA LEU A 52 13.11 30.35 -8.00
C LEU A 52 14.61 30.35 -8.30
N LEU A 53 15.18 29.25 -8.79
CA LEU A 53 16.59 29.19 -9.20
C LEU A 53 16.88 30.11 -10.36
N VAL A 54 16.00 30.19 -11.37
CA VAL A 54 16.13 31.13 -12.48
C VAL A 54 16.10 32.58 -11.96
N ALA A 55 15.14 32.88 -11.06
CA ALA A 55 15.08 34.21 -10.43
C ALA A 55 16.34 34.52 -9.62
N ALA A 56 16.89 33.55 -8.90
CA ALA A 56 18.15 33.73 -8.17
C ALA A 56 19.34 34.02 -9.08
N VAL A 57 19.41 33.37 -10.25
CA VAL A 57 20.47 33.65 -11.24
C VAL A 57 20.32 35.04 -11.79
N VAL A 58 19.13 35.51 -12.13
CA VAL A 58 18.87 36.88 -12.59
C VAL A 58 19.24 37.89 -11.51
N SER A 59 18.82 37.67 -10.27
CA SER A 59 19.18 38.52 -9.12
C SER A 59 20.69 38.58 -8.90
N LEU A 60 21.39 37.45 -9.07
CA LEU A 60 22.85 37.40 -8.95
C LEU A 60 23.54 38.27 -10.01
N ILE A 61 23.07 38.25 -11.26
CA ILE A 61 23.59 39.09 -12.32
C ILE A 61 23.41 40.59 -12.00
N LEU A 62 22.22 40.96 -11.51
CA LEU A 62 21.91 42.32 -11.08
C LEU A 62 22.79 42.76 -9.89
N ALA A 63 22.99 41.87 -8.91
CA ALA A 63 23.84 42.13 -7.74
C ALA A 63 25.28 42.47 -8.13
N PHE A 64 25.83 41.87 -9.18
CA PHE A 64 27.16 42.25 -9.71
C PHE A 64 27.18 43.61 -10.38
N ILE A 65 26.07 44.05 -10.97
CA ILE A 65 25.97 45.38 -11.62
C ILE A 65 25.80 46.47 -10.56
N GLU A 66 24.94 46.23 -9.56
CA GLU A 66 24.56 47.19 -8.53
C GLU A 66 25.52 47.17 -7.31
N ASN A 67 26.39 46.15 -7.23
CA ASN A 67 27.29 45.88 -6.12
C ASN A 67 26.56 45.69 -4.77
N ASP A 68 25.32 45.19 -4.82
CA ASP A 68 24.49 44.84 -3.67
C ASP A 68 24.04 43.36 -3.73
N PHE A 69 24.49 42.59 -2.77
CA PHE A 69 24.25 41.15 -2.71
C PHE A 69 23.18 40.75 -1.68
N ILE A 70 22.60 41.69 -0.94
CA ILE A 70 21.69 41.40 0.18
C ILE A 70 20.44 40.67 -0.31
N GLU A 71 19.83 41.14 -1.41
CA GLU A 71 18.65 40.55 -2.01
C GLU A 71 18.91 39.12 -2.50
N THR A 72 20.03 38.94 -3.21
CA THR A 72 20.44 37.64 -3.74
C THR A 72 20.66 36.61 -2.65
N ILE A 73 21.29 36.98 -1.53
CA ILE A 73 21.47 36.11 -0.37
C ILE A 73 20.13 35.73 0.21
N GLY A 74 19.17 36.67 0.29
CA GLY A 74 17.81 36.38 0.74
C GLY A 74 17.11 35.34 -0.12
N ILE A 75 17.22 35.42 -1.44
CA ILE A 75 16.60 34.43 -2.35
C ILE A 75 17.23 33.05 -2.18
N PHE A 76 18.56 32.94 -2.12
CA PHE A 76 19.23 31.65 -1.88
C PHE A 76 18.85 31.03 -0.52
N MET A 77 18.77 31.86 0.53
CA MET A 77 18.32 31.43 1.86
C MET A 77 16.87 30.89 1.81
N ALA A 78 15.98 31.61 1.10
CA ALA A 78 14.59 31.18 0.94
C ALA A 78 14.48 29.83 0.20
N ILE A 79 15.25 29.65 -0.90
CA ILE A 79 15.29 28.37 -1.64
C ILE A 79 15.78 27.23 -0.72
N PHE A 80 16.86 27.48 0.02
CA PHE A 80 17.44 26.49 0.93
C PHE A 80 16.43 26.10 2.03
N LEU A 81 15.78 27.06 2.67
CA LEU A 81 14.78 26.81 3.69
C LEU A 81 13.57 26.07 3.13
N ALA A 82 13.02 26.51 2.00
CA ALA A 82 11.88 25.87 1.37
C ALA A 82 12.17 24.40 1.00
N THR A 83 13.33 24.14 0.40
CA THR A 83 13.78 22.80 0.03
C THR A 83 13.96 21.91 1.26
N THR A 84 14.59 22.43 2.31
CA THR A 84 14.87 21.68 3.54
C THR A 84 13.59 21.35 4.29
N ILE A 85 12.69 22.33 4.44
CA ILE A 85 11.39 22.12 5.12
C ILE A 85 10.55 21.11 4.35
N GLY A 86 10.43 21.27 3.02
CA GLY A 86 9.69 20.34 2.16
C GLY A 86 10.24 18.91 2.25
N PHE A 87 11.57 18.76 2.29
CA PHE A 87 12.21 17.46 2.48
C PHE A 87 11.89 16.83 3.83
N ILE A 88 11.93 17.61 4.94
CA ILE A 88 11.60 17.11 6.28
C ILE A 88 10.16 16.61 6.33
N PHE A 89 9.20 17.37 5.81
CA PHE A 89 7.80 16.98 5.80
C PHE A 89 7.55 15.70 4.99
N GLU A 90 8.21 15.54 3.87
CA GLU A 90 8.08 14.33 3.06
C GLU A 90 8.65 13.10 3.77
N GLN A 91 9.80 13.25 4.45
CA GLN A 91 10.37 12.16 5.24
C GLN A 91 9.46 11.76 6.41
N ASP A 92 8.84 12.74 7.07
CA ASP A 92 7.91 12.46 8.17
C ASP A 92 6.63 11.76 7.67
N ALA A 93 6.08 12.20 6.54
CA ALA A 93 4.94 11.56 5.89
C ALA A 93 5.25 10.10 5.49
N ALA A 94 6.43 9.86 4.91
CA ALA A 94 6.87 8.53 4.53
C ALA A 94 7.03 7.59 5.75
N LYS A 95 7.57 8.09 6.88
CA LYS A 95 7.66 7.31 8.13
C LYS A 95 6.28 6.95 8.69
N LYS A 96 5.34 7.89 8.68
CA LYS A 96 3.96 7.64 9.13
C LYS A 96 3.27 6.59 8.27
N PHE A 97 3.49 6.61 6.96
CA PHE A 97 2.97 5.60 6.05
C PHE A 97 3.51 4.20 6.37
N ASP A 98 4.81 4.06 6.65
CA ASP A 98 5.40 2.77 7.05
C ASP A 98 4.80 2.23 8.34
N VAL A 99 4.59 3.09 9.33
CA VAL A 99 3.96 2.69 10.59
C VAL A 99 2.52 2.20 10.36
N LEU A 100 1.73 2.89 9.55
CA LEU A 100 0.38 2.47 9.22
C LEU A 100 0.36 1.13 8.47
N THR A 101 1.26 0.93 7.53
CA THR A 101 1.39 -0.32 6.78
C THR A 101 1.75 -1.48 7.72
N SER A 102 2.71 -1.28 8.63
CA SER A 102 3.11 -2.32 9.58
C SER A 102 1.98 -2.70 10.55
N ILE A 103 1.16 -1.74 10.97
CA ILE A 103 -0.02 -2.01 11.80
C ILE A 103 -1.04 -2.84 11.01
N SER A 104 -1.28 -2.52 9.75
CA SER A 104 -2.20 -3.28 8.89
C SER A 104 -1.72 -4.72 8.65
N GLU A 105 -0.42 -4.96 8.55
CA GLU A 105 0.17 -6.30 8.38
C GLU A 105 0.03 -7.18 9.63
N GLU A 106 -0.04 -6.57 10.82
CA GLU A 106 -0.23 -7.26 12.10
C GLU A 106 -1.72 -7.51 12.44
N GLN A 107 -2.66 -6.98 11.66
CA GLN A 107 -4.10 -7.22 11.92
C GLN A 107 -4.42 -8.72 11.92
N PRO A 108 -5.17 -9.22 12.93
CA PRO A 108 -5.55 -10.62 13.00
C PRO A 108 -6.58 -10.96 11.91
N VAL A 109 -6.36 -12.07 11.25
CA VAL A 109 -7.23 -12.59 10.20
C VAL A 109 -7.61 -14.03 10.52
N LYS A 110 -8.89 -14.38 10.38
CA LYS A 110 -9.38 -15.73 10.58
C LYS A 110 -9.10 -16.59 9.36
N VAL A 111 -8.34 -17.64 9.55
CA VAL A 111 -8.04 -18.63 8.51
C VAL A 111 -8.41 -20.03 8.95
N ARG A 112 -8.78 -20.87 7.99
CA ARG A 112 -9.00 -22.30 8.25
C ARG A 112 -7.75 -23.08 7.87
N ARG A 113 -7.11 -23.70 8.88
CA ARG A 113 -5.97 -24.60 8.69
C ARG A 113 -6.22 -25.91 9.44
N ASN A 114 -5.91 -27.04 8.82
CA ASN A 114 -6.07 -28.37 9.40
C ASN A 114 -7.48 -28.63 10.01
N GLY A 115 -8.52 -28.12 9.35
CA GLY A 115 -9.93 -28.25 9.80
C GLY A 115 -10.35 -27.28 10.90
N HIS A 116 -9.44 -26.52 11.50
CA HIS A 116 -9.72 -25.57 12.57
C HIS A 116 -9.64 -24.13 12.07
N VAL A 117 -10.47 -23.26 12.64
CA VAL A 117 -10.37 -21.81 12.44
C VAL A 117 -9.39 -21.24 13.47
N ILE A 118 -8.37 -20.55 12.99
CA ILE A 118 -7.35 -19.90 13.82
C ILE A 118 -7.19 -18.45 13.38
N GLU A 119 -6.77 -17.60 14.30
CA GLU A 119 -6.40 -16.21 13.99
C GLU A 119 -4.89 -16.12 13.80
N ILE A 120 -4.49 -15.49 12.72
CA ILE A 120 -3.08 -15.24 12.38
C ILE A 120 -2.90 -13.80 11.93
N PRO A 121 -1.72 -13.21 12.07
CA PRO A 121 -1.42 -11.92 11.47
C PRO A 121 -1.59 -11.96 9.94
N ARG A 122 -2.09 -10.87 9.35
CA ARG A 122 -2.30 -10.74 7.90
C ARG A 122 -1.07 -11.12 7.07
N ARG A 123 0.14 -10.77 7.53
CA ARG A 123 1.40 -11.11 6.88
C ARG A 123 1.66 -12.62 6.78
N GLU A 124 1.06 -13.43 7.68
CA GLU A 124 1.27 -14.88 7.72
C GLU A 124 0.34 -15.68 6.82
N ILE A 125 -0.57 -15.01 6.10
CA ILE A 125 -1.41 -15.65 5.09
C ILE A 125 -0.51 -16.17 3.96
N VAL A 126 -0.74 -17.39 3.54
CA VAL A 126 -0.01 -18.00 2.42
C VAL A 126 -0.94 -18.39 1.29
N VAL A 127 -0.38 -18.49 0.08
CA VAL A 127 -1.14 -18.93 -1.09
C VAL A 127 -1.79 -20.28 -0.85
N GLY A 128 -3.12 -20.33 -0.97
CA GLY A 128 -3.95 -21.51 -0.75
C GLY A 128 -4.53 -21.65 0.66
N ASP A 129 -4.37 -20.65 1.52
CA ASP A 129 -5.15 -20.53 2.75
C ASP A 129 -6.62 -20.24 2.44
N ILE A 130 -7.51 -20.73 3.29
CA ILE A 130 -8.93 -20.37 3.28
C ILE A 130 -9.14 -19.29 4.33
N VAL A 131 -9.45 -18.09 3.87
CA VAL A 131 -9.74 -16.95 4.73
C VAL A 131 -11.24 -16.85 4.97
N LEU A 132 -11.62 -16.60 6.22
CA LEU A 132 -13.00 -16.33 6.61
C LEU A 132 -13.14 -14.83 6.81
N ILE A 133 -14.10 -14.23 6.12
CA ILE A 133 -14.36 -12.80 6.15
C ILE A 133 -15.76 -12.56 6.69
N GLU A 134 -15.90 -11.67 7.63
CA GLU A 134 -17.14 -11.23 8.24
C GLU A 134 -17.48 -9.79 7.81
N THR A 135 -18.68 -9.34 8.10
CA THR A 135 -19.09 -7.97 7.78
C THR A 135 -18.23 -6.96 8.54
N GLY A 136 -17.61 -6.05 7.81
CA GLY A 136 -16.71 -5.03 8.36
C GLY A 136 -15.23 -5.38 8.30
N ASP A 137 -14.89 -6.62 7.91
CA ASP A 137 -13.49 -7.01 7.73
C ASP A 137 -12.91 -6.43 6.43
N GLU A 138 -11.63 -6.10 6.47
CA GLU A 138 -10.85 -5.83 5.25
C GLU A 138 -10.49 -7.13 4.54
N ILE A 139 -10.48 -7.11 3.21
CA ILE A 139 -9.98 -8.23 2.41
C ILE A 139 -8.44 -8.25 2.53
N PRO A 140 -7.88 -9.30 3.16
CA PRO A 140 -6.47 -9.27 3.55
C PRO A 140 -5.49 -9.63 2.42
N ALA A 141 -5.96 -10.25 1.35
CA ALA A 141 -5.16 -10.68 0.21
C ALA A 141 -6.04 -10.94 -1.02
N ASP A 142 -5.44 -10.95 -2.19
CA ASP A 142 -6.11 -11.39 -3.40
C ASP A 142 -6.50 -12.86 -3.30
N GLY A 143 -7.72 -13.19 -3.72
CA GLY A 143 -8.22 -14.54 -3.62
C GLY A 143 -9.39 -14.86 -4.53
N GLN A 144 -9.76 -16.12 -4.53
CA GLN A 144 -10.95 -16.60 -5.24
C GLN A 144 -12.04 -16.89 -4.21
N LEU A 145 -13.25 -16.40 -4.49
CA LEU A 145 -14.40 -16.62 -3.64
C LEU A 145 -14.86 -18.08 -3.76
N LEU A 146 -14.81 -18.82 -2.65
CA LEU A 146 -15.25 -20.22 -2.59
C LEU A 146 -16.73 -20.33 -2.23
N LYS A 147 -17.18 -19.53 -1.26
CA LYS A 147 -18.56 -19.46 -0.81
C LYS A 147 -18.86 -18.05 -0.36
N ALA A 148 -20.00 -17.54 -0.75
CA ALA A 148 -20.47 -16.23 -0.30
C ALA A 148 -22.00 -16.22 -0.19
N VAL A 149 -22.50 -15.47 0.76
CA VAL A 149 -23.92 -15.16 0.91
C VAL A 149 -24.02 -13.65 0.90
N ASN A 150 -24.58 -13.08 -0.18
CA ASN A 150 -24.78 -11.63 -0.35
C ASN A 150 -23.55 -10.79 -0.06
N LEU A 151 -22.37 -11.22 -0.53
CA LEU A 151 -21.13 -10.50 -0.30
C LEU A 151 -21.14 -9.17 -1.07
N GLN A 152 -21.07 -8.08 -0.32
CA GLN A 152 -20.89 -6.73 -0.83
C GLN A 152 -19.55 -6.21 -0.36
N VAL A 153 -18.80 -5.60 -1.26
CA VAL A 153 -17.47 -5.04 -0.99
C VAL A 153 -17.48 -3.56 -1.34
N ASP A 154 -16.97 -2.74 -0.44
CA ASP A 154 -16.75 -1.33 -0.71
C ASP A 154 -15.39 -1.16 -1.43
N GLU A 155 -15.44 -0.83 -2.71
CA GLU A 155 -14.27 -0.56 -3.56
C GLU A 155 -14.16 0.93 -3.92
N SER A 156 -14.86 1.80 -3.19
CA SER A 156 -14.93 3.24 -3.49
C SER A 156 -13.56 3.92 -3.55
N SER A 157 -12.60 3.46 -2.77
CA SER A 157 -11.23 3.96 -2.78
C SER A 157 -10.45 3.62 -4.06
N LEU A 158 -10.84 2.57 -4.79
CA LEU A 158 -10.17 2.10 -5.99
C LEU A 158 -10.93 2.48 -7.27
N THR A 159 -12.22 2.28 -7.29
CA THR A 159 -13.06 2.42 -8.49
C THR A 159 -13.91 3.69 -8.48
N GLY A 160 -14.10 4.31 -7.31
CA GLY A 160 -15.05 5.41 -7.10
C GLY A 160 -16.52 4.94 -6.99
N GLU A 161 -16.79 3.65 -7.11
CA GLU A 161 -18.12 3.07 -6.93
C GLU A 161 -18.30 2.62 -5.48
N PRO A 162 -19.37 3.03 -4.79
CA PRO A 162 -19.49 2.85 -3.35
C PRO A 162 -19.68 1.40 -2.90
N ILE A 163 -20.28 0.55 -3.71
CA ILE A 163 -20.55 -0.85 -3.36
C ILE A 163 -20.51 -1.72 -4.61
N ALA A 164 -19.72 -2.80 -4.58
CA ALA A 164 -19.69 -3.82 -5.60
C ALA A 164 -20.14 -5.18 -5.02
N GLU A 165 -21.11 -5.80 -5.67
CA GLU A 165 -21.54 -7.15 -5.31
C GLU A 165 -20.61 -8.18 -5.95
N LYS A 166 -20.05 -9.08 -5.13
CA LYS A 166 -19.12 -10.13 -5.60
C LYS A 166 -19.83 -11.49 -5.59
N LYS A 167 -19.74 -12.21 -6.70
CA LYS A 167 -20.33 -13.55 -6.87
C LYS A 167 -19.25 -14.62 -7.05
N VAL A 168 -19.56 -15.82 -6.63
CA VAL A 168 -18.69 -17.00 -6.83
C VAL A 168 -18.58 -17.30 -8.33
N ARG A 169 -17.35 -17.42 -8.83
CA ARG A 169 -17.07 -17.72 -10.25
C ARG A 169 -17.46 -19.18 -10.54
N GLY A 170 -18.37 -19.40 -11.50
CA GLY A 170 -18.69 -20.74 -12.02
C GLY A 170 -19.87 -21.46 -11.37
N ARG A 171 -20.65 -20.84 -10.50
CA ARG A 171 -22.00 -21.33 -10.17
C ARG A 171 -22.99 -20.59 -11.04
N ASP A 172 -23.54 -21.30 -12.01
CA ASP A 172 -24.74 -20.88 -12.72
C ASP A 172 -25.87 -20.66 -11.70
N SER A 173 -26.68 -19.66 -11.97
CA SER A 173 -27.80 -19.16 -11.18
C SER A 173 -29.00 -20.11 -11.08
N SER A 174 -28.79 -21.42 -11.02
CA SER A 174 -29.84 -22.44 -10.99
C SER A 174 -29.97 -23.21 -9.67
N GLU A 175 -29.24 -22.78 -8.61
CA GLU A 175 -29.46 -23.31 -7.26
C GLU A 175 -29.66 -22.15 -6.26
N GLU A 176 -30.62 -21.28 -6.57
CA GLU A 176 -31.38 -20.57 -5.56
C GLU A 176 -32.49 -21.54 -5.08
N ASP A 177 -32.66 -21.64 -3.80
CA ASP A 177 -33.59 -22.44 -3.03
C ASP A 177 -33.15 -23.87 -2.66
N GLU A 178 -32.34 -23.93 -1.62
CA GLU A 178 -32.52 -24.88 -0.53
C GLU A 178 -31.48 -24.63 0.58
N SER A 179 -31.77 -23.71 1.47
CA SER A 179 -31.40 -23.81 2.88
C SER A 179 -32.10 -22.76 3.72
N THR A 180 -33.38 -22.85 3.76
CA THR A 180 -34.12 -22.42 4.93
C THR A 180 -34.04 -23.57 5.94
N TYR A 181 -33.38 -23.31 7.04
CA TYR A 181 -33.46 -23.78 8.42
C TYR A 181 -32.08 -23.81 9.05
#